data_79abbe616a5cdcab4ba6baadc6b4f4e4
#
_entry.id   79abbe616a5cdcab4ba6baadc6b4f4e4
#
_cell.length_a   1.000
_cell.length_b   1.000
_cell.length_c   1.000
_cell.angle_alpha   90.00
_cell.angle_beta   90.00
_cell.angle_gamma   90.00
#
_symmetry.space_group_name_H-M   'P 1'
#
loop_
_entity.id
_entity.type
_entity.pdbx_description
1 polymer ?
#
loop_
_entity_poly.entity_id
_entity_poly.type
_entity_poly.pdbx_seq_one_letter_code
_entity_poly.pdbx_strand_id
1 'polypeptide(L)'
;SCFIQSLRCASACLKNHFCNLHALEERWCFAVAEYRDRSGRGSGKRRNTSSRKKRKQQRRRILVSALIEVIILLLLAGAFCWERGLKARAIGLAGYFDGPPVKELDVTGANSSNVILMDAKSGKVIGNLSGEEQIYPASMTKIMTAIVALETFSDLDREITLSEDIFYTLNGQDATQAGFQPGEEVRLRDLVYGVILPSGAECCLALADEVSGSEKAFVEKMNQKAKTIGMKNTNFVDCTGLHDPEHYSTAYDIALMLRYALHNETFCDVIESHFHSTPGTNVHPDGITYYSTMFKNMSDTSVVGGEILGGKTGYTSEAGHCLASFAQIYDREYILVTAGAAADATGIPHIQDAKTLYNRLGEAVAEKK
;
A
#
# COMPACT_ATOMS: atom_id res chain seq x y z
N SER A 1 15.02 -9.64 7.09
CA SER A 1 15.51 -8.75 6.01
C SER A 1 16.23 -9.49 4.88
N CYS A 2 16.92 -10.61 5.14
CA CYS A 2 17.56 -11.43 4.10
C CYS A 2 16.57 -12.19 3.18
N PHE A 3 15.37 -12.51 3.64
CA PHE A 3 14.41 -13.32 2.88
C PHE A 3 13.70 -12.51 1.78
N ILE A 4 13.41 -11.24 2.03
CA ILE A 4 12.79 -10.32 1.05
C ILE A 4 13.77 -9.95 -0.08
N GLN A 5 15.06 -9.82 0.21
CA GLN A 5 16.09 -9.62 -0.80
C GLN A 5 16.25 -10.83 -1.72
N SER A 6 16.12 -12.06 -1.20
CA SER A 6 16.14 -13.28 -2.00
C SER A 6 14.95 -13.40 -2.96
N LEU A 7 13.76 -12.92 -2.56
CA LEU A 7 12.54 -12.93 -3.39
C LEU A 7 12.61 -11.87 -4.52
N ARG A 8 13.20 -10.71 -4.28
CA ARG A 8 13.44 -9.69 -5.32
C ARG A 8 14.49 -10.14 -6.33
N CYS A 9 15.53 -10.84 -5.92
CA CYS A 9 16.48 -11.48 -6.82
C CYS A 9 15.83 -12.58 -7.67
N ALA A 10 14.93 -13.38 -7.11
CA ALA A 10 14.22 -14.42 -7.84
C ALA A 10 13.25 -13.82 -8.89
N SER A 11 12.58 -12.70 -8.57
CA SER A 11 11.69 -11.99 -9.52
C SER A 11 12.48 -11.34 -10.68
N ALA A 12 13.64 -10.75 -10.39
CA ALA A 12 14.52 -10.20 -11.43
C ALA A 12 15.14 -11.30 -12.31
N CYS A 13 15.48 -12.45 -11.72
CA CYS A 13 15.97 -13.62 -12.45
C CYS A 13 14.88 -14.23 -13.36
N LEU A 14 13.60 -14.24 -12.92
CA LEU A 14 12.46 -14.69 -13.74
C LEU A 14 12.17 -13.76 -14.91
N LYS A 15 12.25 -12.42 -14.73
CA LYS A 15 12.10 -11.46 -15.84
C LYS A 15 13.21 -11.62 -16.88
N ASN A 16 14.46 -11.83 -16.47
CA ASN A 16 15.57 -12.09 -17.40
C ASN A 16 15.45 -13.47 -18.10
N HIS A 17 14.83 -14.46 -17.46
CA HIS A 17 14.57 -15.76 -18.11
C HIS A 17 13.44 -15.68 -19.15
N PHE A 18 12.40 -14.86 -18.94
CA PHE A 18 11.33 -14.63 -19.93
C PHE A 18 11.86 -13.92 -21.19
N CYS A 19 12.75 -12.93 -21.05
CA CYS A 19 13.42 -12.31 -22.20
C CYS A 19 14.30 -13.31 -22.98
N ASN A 20 14.95 -14.27 -22.29
CA ASN A 20 15.71 -15.32 -22.96
C ASN A 20 14.85 -16.38 -23.66
N LEU A 21 13.61 -16.63 -23.20
CA LEU A 21 12.68 -17.54 -23.86
C LEU A 21 12.22 -16.99 -25.22
N HIS A 22 11.95 -15.70 -25.35
CA HIS A 22 11.60 -15.07 -26.63
C HIS A 22 12.76 -15.15 -27.63
N ALA A 23 14.00 -14.96 -27.18
CA ALA A 23 15.19 -15.10 -28.00
C ALA A 23 15.47 -16.57 -28.42
N LEU A 24 15.03 -17.53 -27.62
CA LEU A 24 15.11 -18.96 -27.94
C LEU A 24 14.04 -19.39 -28.96
N GLU A 25 12.82 -18.83 -28.91
CA GLU A 25 11.78 -19.07 -29.90
C GLU A 25 12.19 -18.57 -31.29
N GLU A 26 12.76 -17.37 -31.40
CA GLU A 26 13.26 -16.84 -32.67
C GLU A 26 14.41 -17.71 -33.23
N ARG A 27 15.33 -18.16 -32.38
CA ARG A 27 16.41 -19.07 -32.82
C ARG A 27 15.89 -20.45 -33.24
N TRP A 28 14.78 -20.90 -32.65
CA TRP A 28 14.12 -22.16 -33.01
C TRP A 28 13.39 -22.06 -34.36
N CYS A 29 12.70 -20.96 -34.64
CA CYS A 29 12.07 -20.67 -35.92
C CYS A 29 13.10 -20.60 -37.03
N PHE A 30 14.27 -19.96 -36.83
CA PHE A 30 15.36 -19.91 -37.78
C PHE A 30 15.98 -21.29 -38.06
N ALA A 31 16.20 -22.09 -37.01
CA ALA A 31 16.78 -23.44 -37.15
C ALA A 31 15.84 -24.41 -37.89
N VAL A 32 14.52 -24.24 -37.75
CA VAL A 32 13.49 -25.04 -38.46
C VAL A 32 13.38 -24.63 -39.92
N ALA A 33 13.51 -23.31 -40.23
CA ALA A 33 13.49 -22.79 -41.60
C ALA A 33 14.75 -23.25 -42.36
N GLU A 34 15.95 -23.19 -41.79
CA GLU A 34 17.22 -23.62 -42.41
C GLU A 34 17.25 -25.16 -42.63
N TYR A 35 16.54 -25.92 -41.79
CA TYR A 35 16.40 -27.36 -41.95
C TYR A 35 15.47 -27.73 -43.12
N ARG A 36 14.47 -26.94 -43.46
CA ARG A 36 13.52 -27.16 -44.56
C ARG A 36 14.16 -26.95 -45.92
N ASP A 37 15.08 -25.99 -46.04
CA ASP A 37 15.74 -25.64 -47.30
C ASP A 37 16.83 -26.66 -47.68
N ARG A 38 17.44 -27.36 -46.70
CA ARG A 38 18.49 -28.40 -46.96
C ARG A 38 17.94 -29.78 -47.30
N SER A 39 16.64 -29.99 -47.26
CA SER A 39 16.04 -31.32 -47.54
C SER A 39 15.65 -31.55 -49.00
N GLY A 40 15.91 -30.56 -49.88
CA GLY A 40 15.41 -30.54 -51.26
C GLY A 40 16.36 -30.92 -52.38
N ARG A 41 17.61 -31.43 -52.17
CA ARG A 41 18.46 -31.92 -53.25
C ARG A 41 19.03 -33.29 -52.97
N GLY A 42 18.60 -34.22 -53.83
CA GLY A 42 18.88 -35.64 -53.73
C GLY A 42 20.25 -36.08 -54.17
N SER A 43 20.57 -37.21 -53.86
CA SER A 43 21.14 -38.33 -54.69
C SER A 43 21.52 -39.44 -53.74
N GLY A 44 21.21 -40.67 -54.16
CA GLY A 44 21.34 -41.86 -53.31
C GLY A 44 22.78 -42.20 -52.97
N LYS A 45 23.03 -42.34 -51.69
CA LYS A 45 24.18 -43.10 -51.17
C LYS A 45 23.71 -43.85 -49.90
N ARG A 46 24.15 -45.11 -49.81
CA ARG A 46 23.88 -46.08 -48.71
C ARG A 46 23.89 -45.38 -47.35
N ARG A 47 22.74 -45.32 -46.70
CA ARG A 47 22.55 -44.73 -45.37
C ARG A 47 23.19 -45.59 -44.31
N ASN A 48 24.27 -45.09 -43.71
CA ASN A 48 24.98 -45.69 -42.61
C ASN A 48 24.03 -45.73 -41.35
N THR A 49 23.71 -46.93 -40.90
CA THR A 49 22.78 -47.19 -39.78
C THR A 49 23.26 -46.59 -38.45
N SER A 50 24.55 -46.30 -38.31
CA SER A 50 25.14 -45.69 -37.11
C SER A 50 24.74 -44.22 -36.94
N SER A 51 24.61 -43.46 -38.04
CA SER A 51 24.19 -42.04 -37.97
C SER A 51 22.72 -41.87 -37.59
N ARG A 52 21.85 -42.79 -37.99
CA ARG A 52 20.44 -42.82 -37.57
C ARG A 52 20.26 -43.10 -36.09
N LYS A 53 21.06 -44.01 -35.50
CA LYS A 53 21.05 -44.29 -34.04
C LYS A 53 21.52 -43.07 -33.25
N LYS A 54 22.59 -42.38 -33.66
CA LYS A 54 23.09 -41.15 -33.00
C LYS A 54 22.06 -40.01 -33.04
N ARG A 55 21.38 -39.76 -34.18
CA ARG A 55 20.33 -38.74 -34.29
C ARG A 55 19.09 -39.08 -33.44
N LYS A 56 18.71 -40.36 -33.36
CA LYS A 56 17.58 -40.79 -32.51
C LYS A 56 17.92 -40.63 -31.02
N GLN A 57 19.16 -40.91 -30.64
CA GLN A 57 19.65 -40.73 -29.25
C GLN A 57 19.76 -39.24 -28.89
N GLN A 58 20.21 -38.38 -29.79
CA GLN A 58 20.29 -36.94 -29.58
C GLN A 58 18.88 -36.32 -29.44
N ARG A 59 17.92 -36.68 -30.31
CA ARG A 59 16.51 -36.28 -30.18
C ARG A 59 15.88 -36.71 -28.84
N ARG A 60 16.21 -37.93 -28.39
CA ARG A 60 15.72 -38.44 -27.11
C ARG A 60 16.31 -37.64 -25.93
N ARG A 61 17.58 -37.24 -26.00
CA ARG A 61 18.19 -36.39 -24.98
C ARG A 61 17.57 -35.00 -24.93
N ILE A 62 17.32 -34.37 -26.08
CA ILE A 62 16.66 -33.05 -26.17
C ILE A 62 15.23 -33.13 -25.63
N LEU A 63 14.46 -34.15 -25.98
CA LEU A 63 13.11 -34.35 -25.46
C LEU A 63 13.08 -34.60 -23.94
N VAL A 64 14.04 -35.35 -23.43
CA VAL A 64 14.15 -35.60 -21.98
C VAL A 64 14.56 -34.33 -21.24
N SER A 65 15.49 -33.53 -21.79
CA SER A 65 15.86 -32.23 -21.21
C SER A 65 14.66 -31.27 -21.17
N ALA A 66 13.94 -31.11 -22.27
CA ALA A 66 12.74 -30.27 -22.33
C ALA A 66 11.65 -30.75 -21.37
N LEU A 67 11.47 -32.07 -21.21
CA LEU A 67 10.52 -32.62 -20.26
C LEU A 67 10.91 -32.31 -18.80
N ILE A 68 12.22 -32.40 -18.50
CA ILE A 68 12.74 -32.05 -17.17
C ILE A 68 12.52 -30.57 -16.86
N GLU A 69 12.77 -29.68 -17.84
CA GLU A 69 12.53 -28.24 -17.67
C GLU A 69 11.05 -27.92 -17.42
N VAL A 70 10.14 -28.55 -18.16
CA VAL A 70 8.69 -28.42 -17.93
C VAL A 70 8.29 -28.93 -16.56
N ILE A 71 8.84 -30.06 -16.10
CA ILE A 71 8.58 -30.59 -14.77
C ILE A 71 9.09 -29.65 -13.68
N ILE A 72 10.29 -29.06 -13.85
CA ILE A 72 10.84 -28.06 -12.91
C ILE A 72 9.94 -26.84 -12.85
N LEU A 73 9.46 -26.33 -13.99
CA LEU A 73 8.55 -25.19 -14.05
C LEU A 73 7.19 -25.51 -13.37
N LEU A 74 6.66 -26.71 -13.56
CA LEU A 74 5.43 -27.14 -12.90
C LEU A 74 5.63 -27.33 -11.37
N LEU A 75 6.78 -27.80 -10.94
CA LEU A 75 7.12 -27.90 -9.52
C LEU A 75 7.30 -26.53 -8.87
N LEU A 76 7.93 -25.58 -9.57
CA LEU A 76 8.07 -24.19 -9.11
C LEU A 76 6.71 -23.47 -9.07
N ALA A 77 5.87 -23.65 -10.09
CA ALA A 77 4.50 -23.13 -10.08
C ALA A 77 3.65 -23.80 -8.99
N GLY A 78 3.81 -25.11 -8.79
CA GLY A 78 3.16 -25.85 -7.71
C GLY A 78 3.61 -25.38 -6.33
N ALA A 79 4.91 -25.12 -6.12
CA ALA A 79 5.43 -24.57 -4.87
C ALA A 79 4.91 -23.15 -4.62
N PHE A 80 4.83 -22.30 -5.66
CA PHE A 80 4.27 -20.96 -5.58
C PHE A 80 2.76 -20.97 -5.28
N CYS A 81 2.00 -21.88 -5.92
CA CYS A 81 0.57 -22.09 -5.60
C CYS A 81 0.39 -22.70 -4.22
N TRP A 82 1.32 -23.56 -3.78
CA TRP A 82 1.31 -24.16 -2.43
C TRP A 82 1.58 -23.11 -1.35
N GLU A 83 2.54 -22.19 -1.54
CA GLU A 83 2.76 -21.07 -0.62
C GLU A 83 1.55 -20.12 -0.55
N ARG A 84 0.95 -19.78 -1.71
CA ARG A 84 -0.30 -19.01 -1.73
C ARG A 84 -1.47 -19.79 -1.11
N GLY A 85 -1.56 -21.08 -1.38
CA GLY A 85 -2.57 -21.97 -0.78
C GLY A 85 -2.36 -22.19 0.72
N LEU A 86 -1.10 -22.19 1.21
CA LEU A 86 -0.78 -22.22 2.63
C LEU A 86 -1.11 -20.88 3.32
N LYS A 87 -0.83 -19.73 2.66
CA LYS A 87 -1.28 -18.42 3.16
C LYS A 87 -2.81 -18.32 3.16
N ALA A 88 -3.48 -18.74 2.08
CA ALA A 88 -4.94 -18.78 2.02
C ALA A 88 -5.55 -19.81 3.01
N ARG A 89 -4.90 -20.95 3.25
CA ARG A 89 -5.30 -21.91 4.28
C ARG A 89 -4.93 -21.46 5.69
N ALA A 90 -3.81 -20.76 5.88
CA ALA A 90 -3.51 -20.09 7.15
C ALA A 90 -4.56 -19.03 7.47
N ILE A 91 -4.97 -18.23 6.48
CA ILE A 91 -6.09 -17.28 6.60
C ILE A 91 -7.42 -18.04 6.83
N GLY A 92 -7.66 -19.16 6.18
CA GLY A 92 -8.87 -19.99 6.37
C GLY A 92 -8.86 -20.83 7.64
N LEU A 93 -7.69 -21.25 8.14
CA LEU A 93 -7.52 -21.93 9.43
C LEU A 93 -7.50 -20.93 10.59
N ALA A 94 -7.07 -19.69 10.35
CA ALA A 94 -7.20 -18.60 11.32
C ALA A 94 -8.66 -18.38 11.75
N GLY A 95 -9.61 -18.54 10.82
CA GLY A 95 -11.04 -18.54 11.15
C GLY A 95 -11.51 -19.66 12.11
N TYR A 96 -10.70 -20.72 12.30
CA TYR A 96 -10.98 -21.79 13.27
C TYR A 96 -10.40 -21.49 14.67
N PHE A 97 -9.49 -20.51 14.76
CA PHE A 97 -8.89 -20.01 16.00
C PHE A 97 -9.38 -18.61 16.37
N ASP A 98 -10.46 -18.13 15.75
CA ASP A 98 -11.14 -16.90 16.13
C ASP A 98 -11.56 -17.01 17.62
N GLY A 99 -10.71 -16.58 18.51
CA GLY A 99 -11.09 -16.38 19.92
C GLY A 99 -12.34 -15.47 19.95
N PRO A 100 -13.19 -15.55 20.96
CA PRO A 100 -14.39 -14.73 21.01
C PRO A 100 -13.98 -13.26 20.84
N PRO A 101 -14.66 -12.49 19.96
CA PRO A 101 -14.30 -11.10 19.69
C PRO A 101 -14.37 -10.32 21.01
N VAL A 102 -13.41 -9.43 21.23
CA VAL A 102 -13.50 -8.45 22.32
C VAL A 102 -14.79 -7.69 22.11
N LYS A 103 -15.70 -7.73 23.08
CA LYS A 103 -17.00 -7.05 22.95
C LYS A 103 -16.88 -5.57 23.23
N GLU A 104 -16.03 -5.23 24.18
CA GLU A 104 -15.80 -3.89 24.66
C GLU A 104 -14.41 -3.81 25.29
N LEU A 105 -13.71 -2.72 25.03
CA LEU A 105 -12.40 -2.39 25.59
C LEU A 105 -12.48 -1.03 26.24
N ASP A 106 -11.95 -0.91 27.47
CA ASP A 106 -11.76 0.38 28.10
C ASP A 106 -10.63 1.15 27.41
N VAL A 107 -10.97 2.29 26.80
CA VAL A 107 -10.06 3.20 26.13
C VAL A 107 -9.80 4.49 26.93
N THR A 108 -10.26 4.55 28.18
CA THR A 108 -9.97 5.68 29.07
C THR A 108 -8.49 5.76 29.42
N GLY A 109 -8.03 6.96 29.77
CA GLY A 109 -6.62 7.22 30.08
C GLY A 109 -5.73 7.40 28.87
N ALA A 110 -6.30 7.52 27.67
CA ALA A 110 -5.60 8.03 26.50
C ALA A 110 -5.29 9.54 26.68
N ASN A 111 -4.22 10.00 26.03
CA ASN A 111 -3.90 11.44 25.95
C ASN A 111 -4.88 12.18 25.04
N SER A 112 -5.46 11.46 24.09
CA SER A 112 -6.44 11.95 23.12
C SER A 112 -7.83 12.07 23.76
N SER A 113 -8.55 13.15 23.43
CA SER A 113 -9.92 13.38 23.91
C SER A 113 -10.96 12.54 23.20
N ASN A 114 -10.67 12.14 21.94
CA ASN A 114 -11.57 11.41 21.08
C ASN A 114 -10.90 10.13 20.59
N VAL A 115 -11.51 8.98 20.87
CA VAL A 115 -10.96 7.66 20.52
C VAL A 115 -12.04 6.74 19.98
N ILE A 116 -11.76 6.10 18.86
CA ILE A 116 -12.51 4.95 18.33
C ILE A 116 -11.56 3.79 18.10
N LEU A 117 -11.90 2.64 18.67
CA LEU A 117 -11.28 1.35 18.34
C LEU A 117 -12.34 0.46 17.69
N MET A 118 -12.05 -0.03 16.49
CA MET A 118 -13.01 -0.75 15.63
C MET A 118 -12.39 -2.05 15.13
N ASP A 119 -13.16 -3.14 15.12
CA ASP A 119 -12.81 -4.36 14.39
C ASP A 119 -12.92 -4.07 12.88
N ALA A 120 -11.83 -4.18 12.15
CA ALA A 120 -11.75 -3.76 10.73
C ALA A 120 -12.69 -4.61 9.84
N LYS A 121 -12.84 -5.91 10.11
CA LYS A 121 -13.66 -6.81 9.31
C LYS A 121 -15.16 -6.54 9.49
N SER A 122 -15.63 -6.46 10.71
CA SER A 122 -17.07 -6.29 11.00
C SER A 122 -17.53 -4.84 11.03
N GLY A 123 -16.61 -3.88 11.20
CA GLY A 123 -16.93 -2.46 11.44
C GLY A 123 -17.51 -2.21 12.84
N LYS A 124 -17.44 -3.20 13.74
CA LYS A 124 -17.95 -3.04 15.10
C LYS A 124 -17.00 -2.21 15.95
N VAL A 125 -17.51 -1.14 16.57
CA VAL A 125 -16.80 -0.38 17.59
C VAL A 125 -16.70 -1.22 18.86
N ILE A 126 -15.48 -1.35 19.38
CA ILE A 126 -15.16 -2.09 20.60
C ILE A 126 -14.56 -1.19 21.70
N GLY A 127 -14.16 0.03 21.36
CA GLY A 127 -13.75 1.06 22.32
C GLY A 127 -14.19 2.43 21.81
N ASN A 128 -14.77 3.25 22.67
CA ASN A 128 -15.29 4.56 22.32
C ASN A 128 -15.09 5.54 23.50
N LEU A 129 -14.40 6.64 23.21
CA LEU A 129 -14.33 7.81 24.07
C LEU A 129 -14.64 9.03 23.20
N SER A 130 -15.80 9.66 23.40
CA SER A 130 -16.25 10.84 22.62
C SER A 130 -16.04 10.71 21.11
N GLY A 131 -16.09 9.48 20.55
CA GLY A 131 -15.68 9.20 19.18
C GLY A 131 -16.65 9.71 18.12
N GLU A 132 -17.87 10.12 18.49
CA GLU A 132 -18.88 10.73 17.61
C GLU A 132 -18.93 12.26 17.75
N GLU A 133 -18.16 12.83 18.67
CA GLU A 133 -18.04 14.28 18.81
C GLU A 133 -17.25 14.87 17.65
N GLN A 134 -17.56 16.12 17.30
CA GLN A 134 -16.86 16.81 16.22
C GLN A 134 -15.41 17.05 16.56
N ILE A 135 -14.53 16.74 15.60
CA ILE A 135 -13.10 17.00 15.64
C ILE A 135 -12.65 17.73 14.39
N TYR A 136 -11.50 18.37 14.44
CA TYR A 136 -10.76 18.78 13.26
C TYR A 136 -9.82 17.63 12.84
N PRO A 137 -9.97 17.07 11.63
CA PRO A 137 -9.24 15.86 11.24
C PRO A 137 -7.77 16.11 10.91
N ALA A 138 -7.37 17.35 10.72
CA ALA A 138 -6.02 17.72 10.25
C ALA A 138 -5.62 16.84 9.05
N SER A 139 -4.35 16.45 8.93
CA SER A 139 -3.86 15.65 7.80
C SER A 139 -4.41 14.20 7.72
N MET A 140 -5.29 13.76 8.63
CA MET A 140 -6.05 12.51 8.40
C MET A 140 -6.98 12.65 7.19
N THR A 141 -7.38 13.88 6.81
CA THR A 141 -8.08 14.24 5.56
C THR A 141 -7.43 13.63 4.33
N LYS A 142 -6.09 13.51 4.31
CA LYS A 142 -5.30 13.01 3.19
C LYS A 142 -5.57 11.54 2.85
N ILE A 143 -6.19 10.79 3.76
CA ILE A 143 -6.71 9.45 3.47
C ILE A 143 -7.81 9.54 2.41
N MET A 144 -8.74 10.52 2.53
CA MET A 144 -9.79 10.74 1.52
C MET A 144 -9.21 11.19 0.19
N THR A 145 -8.20 12.06 0.21
CA THR A 145 -7.47 12.50 -0.99
C THR A 145 -6.88 11.32 -1.73
N ALA A 146 -6.21 10.41 -1.01
CA ALA A 146 -5.65 9.19 -1.60
C ALA A 146 -6.75 8.25 -2.16
N ILE A 147 -7.87 8.06 -1.44
CA ILE A 147 -9.01 7.25 -1.91
C ILE A 147 -9.52 7.77 -3.26
N VAL A 148 -9.84 9.06 -3.35
CA VAL A 148 -10.42 9.67 -4.56
C VAL A 148 -9.43 9.59 -5.73
N ALA A 149 -8.14 9.80 -5.50
CA ALA A 149 -7.12 9.67 -6.51
C ALA A 149 -6.97 8.22 -7.00
N LEU A 150 -6.83 7.25 -6.09
CA LEU A 150 -6.67 5.83 -6.43
C LEU A 150 -7.88 5.23 -7.15
N GLU A 151 -9.07 5.72 -6.87
CA GLU A 151 -10.29 5.30 -7.59
C GLU A 151 -10.42 5.93 -8.98
N THR A 152 -9.75 7.05 -9.22
CA THR A 152 -9.82 7.77 -10.50
C THR A 152 -8.78 7.26 -11.49
N PHE A 153 -7.55 7.00 -11.04
CA PHE A 153 -6.45 6.66 -11.91
C PHE A 153 -6.27 5.15 -12.06
N SER A 154 -6.35 4.66 -13.28
CA SER A 154 -6.05 3.26 -13.61
C SER A 154 -4.56 3.02 -13.89
N ASP A 155 -3.83 4.07 -14.30
CA ASP A 155 -2.39 4.06 -14.55
C ASP A 155 -1.69 5.03 -13.60
N LEU A 156 -1.11 4.51 -12.54
CA LEU A 156 -0.36 5.28 -11.55
C LEU A 156 1.09 5.56 -11.96
N ASP A 157 1.57 4.94 -13.01
CA ASP A 157 2.93 5.18 -13.52
C ASP A 157 2.94 6.32 -14.55
N ARG A 158 1.78 6.86 -14.91
CA ARG A 158 1.65 8.08 -15.72
C ARG A 158 2.34 9.26 -15.03
N GLU A 159 3.17 9.97 -15.79
CA GLU A 159 3.86 11.19 -15.35
C GLU A 159 2.99 12.42 -15.62
N ILE A 160 3.12 13.40 -14.73
CA ILE A 160 2.51 14.73 -14.83
C ILE A 160 3.56 15.78 -14.49
N THR A 161 3.35 17.01 -14.96
CA THR A 161 4.18 18.16 -14.60
C THR A 161 3.48 18.98 -13.52
N LEU A 162 4.15 19.23 -12.41
CA LEU A 162 3.61 20.03 -11.31
C LEU A 162 3.53 21.50 -11.68
N SER A 163 2.33 22.10 -11.62
CA SER A 163 2.12 23.49 -11.96
C SER A 163 2.67 24.42 -10.87
N GLU A 164 3.11 25.63 -11.26
CA GLU A 164 3.55 26.66 -10.32
C GLU A 164 2.43 27.11 -9.38
N ASP A 165 1.18 27.08 -9.83
CA ASP A 165 0.00 27.53 -9.08
C ASP A 165 -0.20 26.73 -7.77
N ILE A 166 0.18 25.45 -7.77
CA ILE A 166 0.16 24.59 -6.57
C ILE A 166 0.99 25.20 -5.46
N PHE A 167 2.21 25.66 -5.80
CA PHE A 167 3.15 26.19 -4.83
C PHE A 167 2.81 27.61 -4.41
N TYR A 168 2.21 28.41 -5.31
CA TYR A 168 1.65 29.72 -4.95
C TYR A 168 0.52 29.59 -3.93
N THR A 169 -0.35 28.60 -4.11
CA THR A 169 -1.46 28.32 -3.17
C THR A 169 -0.94 27.96 -1.78
N LEU A 170 0.18 27.25 -1.69
CA LEU A 170 0.79 26.83 -0.41
C LEU A 170 1.68 27.89 0.22
N ASN A 171 1.99 28.98 -0.51
CA ASN A 171 2.90 29.99 0.00
C ASN A 171 2.31 30.71 1.23
N GLY A 172 3.07 30.70 2.32
CA GLY A 172 2.65 31.27 3.61
C GLY A 172 1.69 30.41 4.43
N GLN A 173 1.35 29.22 3.96
CA GLN A 173 0.59 28.23 4.73
C GLN A 173 1.54 27.32 5.52
N ASP A 174 1.16 26.94 6.75
CA ASP A 174 1.90 25.98 7.58
C ASP A 174 1.57 24.55 7.13
N ALA A 175 1.90 24.25 5.88
CA ALA A 175 1.61 22.96 5.24
C ALA A 175 2.89 22.15 5.05
N THR A 176 2.88 20.88 5.50
CA THR A 176 3.97 19.95 5.22
C THR A 176 4.04 19.64 3.73
N GLN A 177 5.25 19.60 3.17
CA GLN A 177 5.50 19.25 1.77
C GLN A 177 6.39 18.00 1.68
N ALA A 178 6.24 17.23 0.59
CA ALA A 178 7.06 16.06 0.29
C ALA A 178 8.43 16.44 -0.27
N GLY A 179 8.53 17.61 -0.90
CA GLY A 179 9.78 18.19 -1.39
C GLY A 179 9.84 18.38 -2.91
N PHE A 180 8.77 18.08 -3.62
CA PHE A 180 8.67 18.37 -5.05
C PHE A 180 8.70 19.87 -5.34
N GLN A 181 9.06 20.23 -6.58
CA GLN A 181 9.24 21.61 -7.02
C GLN A 181 8.33 21.97 -8.20
N PRO A 182 8.08 23.27 -8.46
CA PRO A 182 7.38 23.71 -9.66
C PRO A 182 8.05 23.21 -10.94
N GLY A 183 7.26 22.74 -11.91
CA GLY A 183 7.75 22.23 -13.18
C GLY A 183 8.40 20.84 -13.12
N GLU A 184 8.33 20.17 -11.98
CA GLU A 184 8.86 18.82 -11.82
C GLU A 184 7.93 17.80 -12.48
N GLU A 185 8.51 16.86 -13.23
CA GLU A 185 7.82 15.73 -13.86
C GLU A 185 7.83 14.54 -12.91
N VAL A 186 6.64 14.11 -12.46
CA VAL A 186 6.49 13.12 -11.39
C VAL A 186 5.39 12.12 -11.71
N ARG A 187 5.53 10.89 -11.25
CA ARG A 187 4.50 9.86 -11.43
C ARG A 187 3.37 10.05 -10.42
N LEU A 188 2.14 9.76 -10.83
CA LEU A 188 0.97 9.78 -9.93
C LEU A 188 1.17 8.89 -8.70
N ARG A 189 1.82 7.74 -8.86
CA ARG A 189 2.19 6.84 -7.76
C ARG A 189 3.02 7.56 -6.70
N ASP A 190 4.04 8.30 -7.11
CA ASP A 190 4.94 9.00 -6.20
C ASP A 190 4.22 10.11 -5.44
N LEU A 191 3.22 10.75 -6.08
CA LEU A 191 2.35 11.71 -5.40
C LEU A 191 1.46 11.05 -4.35
N VAL A 192 0.88 9.86 -4.62
CA VAL A 192 0.07 9.14 -3.62
C VAL A 192 0.91 8.77 -2.39
N TYR A 193 2.16 8.29 -2.60
CA TYR A 193 3.10 8.08 -1.51
C TYR A 193 3.43 9.40 -0.80
N GLY A 194 3.62 10.49 -1.53
CA GLY A 194 3.87 11.82 -1.01
C GLY A 194 2.72 12.37 -0.15
N VAL A 195 1.48 12.08 -0.50
CA VAL A 195 0.29 12.41 0.31
C VAL A 195 0.30 11.71 1.66
N ILE A 196 0.57 10.41 1.69
CA ILE A 196 0.39 9.59 2.89
C ILE A 196 1.64 9.63 3.79
N LEU A 197 2.84 9.42 3.26
CA LEU A 197 4.03 9.22 4.08
C LEU A 197 4.53 10.52 4.73
N PRO A 198 5.03 11.52 3.95
CA PRO A 198 5.49 12.80 4.52
C PRO A 198 4.34 13.78 4.76
N SER A 199 3.11 13.46 4.34
CA SER A 199 1.96 14.37 4.44
C SER A 199 2.02 15.57 3.48
N GLY A 200 2.56 15.40 2.25
CA GLY A 200 2.81 16.45 1.27
C GLY A 200 1.53 17.12 0.77
N ALA A 201 1.40 18.43 1.02
CA ALA A 201 0.25 19.21 0.59
C ALA A 201 0.30 19.49 -0.92
N GLU A 202 1.48 19.72 -1.50
CA GLU A 202 1.67 19.88 -2.94
C GLU A 202 1.23 18.64 -3.70
N CYS A 203 1.44 17.46 -3.14
CA CYS A 203 0.98 16.22 -3.73
C CYS A 203 -0.56 16.13 -3.74
N CYS A 204 -1.22 16.64 -2.67
CA CYS A 204 -2.68 16.68 -2.61
C CYS A 204 -3.26 17.59 -3.69
N LEU A 205 -2.73 18.80 -3.82
CA LEU A 205 -3.18 19.78 -4.81
C LEU A 205 -2.92 19.30 -6.24
N ALA A 206 -1.76 18.67 -6.49
CA ALA A 206 -1.45 18.07 -7.78
C ALA A 206 -2.45 16.96 -8.18
N LEU A 207 -2.76 16.06 -7.26
CA LEU A 207 -3.77 15.02 -7.49
C LEU A 207 -5.17 15.63 -7.66
N ALA A 208 -5.50 16.68 -6.92
CA ALA A 208 -6.79 17.37 -7.04
C ALA A 208 -6.97 18.01 -8.42
N ASP A 209 -5.94 18.66 -8.94
CA ASP A 209 -5.93 19.26 -10.28
C ASP A 209 -6.08 18.18 -11.35
N GLU A 210 -5.31 17.10 -11.27
CA GLU A 210 -5.36 15.99 -12.23
C GLU A 210 -6.70 15.23 -12.24
N VAL A 211 -7.35 15.09 -11.09
CA VAL A 211 -8.64 14.40 -10.96
C VAL A 211 -9.80 15.27 -11.40
N SER A 212 -9.74 16.58 -11.15
CA SER A 212 -10.93 17.45 -11.18
C SER A 212 -10.71 18.82 -11.80
N GLY A 213 -9.48 19.17 -12.19
CA GLY A 213 -9.10 20.47 -12.73
C GLY A 213 -9.12 21.62 -11.70
N SER A 214 -9.45 21.34 -10.44
CA SER A 214 -9.35 22.29 -9.33
C SER A 214 -9.56 21.60 -7.98
N GLU A 215 -8.96 22.15 -6.92
CA GLU A 215 -9.20 21.68 -5.55
C GLU A 215 -10.69 21.73 -5.17
N LYS A 216 -11.38 22.81 -5.52
CA LYS A 216 -12.82 22.94 -5.22
C LYS A 216 -13.65 21.78 -5.78
N ALA A 217 -13.46 21.43 -7.05
CA ALA A 217 -14.17 20.33 -7.68
C ALA A 217 -13.75 18.97 -7.11
N PHE A 218 -12.50 18.86 -6.66
CA PHE A 218 -12.00 17.67 -5.97
C PHE A 218 -12.64 17.49 -4.59
N VAL A 219 -12.77 18.55 -3.81
CA VAL A 219 -13.43 18.56 -2.50
C VAL A 219 -14.90 18.16 -2.61
N GLU A 220 -15.59 18.57 -3.67
CA GLU A 220 -16.95 18.09 -3.94
C GLU A 220 -17.01 16.57 -4.10
N LYS A 221 -16.02 15.97 -4.78
CA LYS A 221 -15.90 14.50 -4.89
C LYS A 221 -15.55 13.85 -3.54
N MET A 222 -14.66 14.47 -2.74
CA MET A 222 -14.35 13.98 -1.39
C MET A 222 -15.61 13.93 -0.53
N ASN A 223 -16.42 14.98 -0.52
CA ASN A 223 -17.66 15.03 0.24
C ASN A 223 -18.72 14.04 -0.30
N GLN A 224 -18.78 13.85 -1.61
CA GLN A 224 -19.65 12.82 -2.20
C GLN A 224 -19.19 11.40 -1.79
N LYS A 225 -17.88 11.14 -1.77
CA LYS A 225 -17.30 9.89 -1.32
C LYS A 225 -17.58 9.68 0.17
N ALA A 226 -17.40 10.69 1.01
CA ALA A 226 -17.74 10.63 2.44
C ALA A 226 -19.18 10.17 2.68
N LYS A 227 -20.15 10.73 1.95
CA LYS A 227 -21.55 10.31 2.00
C LYS A 227 -21.73 8.84 1.58
N THR A 228 -21.02 8.39 0.55
CA THR A 228 -21.06 7.00 0.05
C THR A 228 -20.52 6.00 1.07
N ILE A 229 -19.45 6.38 1.78
CA ILE A 229 -18.83 5.58 2.85
C ILE A 229 -19.73 5.54 4.10
N GLY A 230 -20.61 6.54 4.28
CA GLY A 230 -21.48 6.65 5.45
C GLY A 230 -20.93 7.59 6.53
N MET A 231 -19.99 8.46 6.20
CA MET A 231 -19.44 9.51 7.07
C MET A 231 -20.46 10.64 7.20
N LYS A 232 -21.33 10.56 8.20
CA LYS A 232 -22.51 11.45 8.33
C LYS A 232 -22.18 12.79 8.96
N ASN A 233 -21.12 12.86 9.74
CA ASN A 233 -20.69 14.01 10.52
C ASN A 233 -19.37 14.59 10.00
N THR A 234 -19.17 14.54 8.68
CA THR A 234 -17.93 14.98 8.03
C THR A 234 -18.24 15.99 6.93
N ASN A 235 -17.44 17.04 6.91
CA ASN A 235 -17.41 18.02 5.82
C ASN A 235 -15.95 18.39 5.53
N PHE A 236 -15.50 18.18 4.29
CA PHE A 236 -14.20 18.60 3.81
C PHE A 236 -14.36 19.96 3.08
N VAL A 237 -13.43 20.89 3.29
CA VAL A 237 -13.35 22.16 2.57
C VAL A 237 -12.06 22.32 1.77
N ASP A 238 -11.04 21.50 2.07
CA ASP A 238 -9.80 21.38 1.33
C ASP A 238 -9.37 19.90 1.23
N CYS A 239 -8.33 19.63 0.42
CA CYS A 239 -7.81 18.27 0.23
C CYS A 239 -6.60 17.93 1.11
N THR A 240 -6.16 18.86 1.96
CA THR A 240 -4.91 18.76 2.75
C THR A 240 -5.14 18.56 4.24
N GLY A 241 -6.26 19.05 4.77
CA GLY A 241 -6.60 19.06 6.18
C GLY A 241 -6.00 20.26 6.94
N LEU A 242 -5.74 21.35 6.25
CA LEU A 242 -5.45 22.64 6.91
C LEU A 242 -6.68 23.08 7.69
N HIS A 243 -6.43 23.87 8.75
CA HIS A 243 -7.53 24.26 9.63
C HIS A 243 -8.50 25.23 8.94
N ASP A 244 -9.78 24.83 8.95
CA ASP A 244 -10.94 25.67 8.66
C ASP A 244 -12.06 25.24 9.62
N PRO A 245 -12.83 26.16 10.21
CA PRO A 245 -13.94 25.83 11.10
C PRO A 245 -15.01 24.92 10.48
N GLU A 246 -15.18 24.99 9.16
CA GLU A 246 -16.11 24.15 8.40
C GLU A 246 -15.47 22.82 7.95
N HIS A 247 -14.17 22.59 8.20
CA HIS A 247 -13.46 21.36 7.91
C HIS A 247 -13.45 20.45 9.12
N TYR A 248 -14.45 19.61 9.24
CA TYR A 248 -14.65 18.78 10.42
C TYR A 248 -14.99 17.32 10.10
N SER A 249 -14.82 16.47 11.08
CA SER A 249 -15.19 15.06 11.06
C SER A 249 -15.49 14.55 12.49
N THR A 250 -15.53 13.23 12.65
CA THR A 250 -15.53 12.53 13.96
C THR A 250 -14.50 11.40 13.91
N ALA A 251 -14.02 10.96 15.06
CA ALA A 251 -13.11 9.80 15.11
C ALA A 251 -13.78 8.54 14.51
N TYR A 252 -15.10 8.41 14.68
CA TYR A 252 -15.88 7.33 14.08
C TYR A 252 -15.90 7.41 12.54
N ASP A 253 -16.17 8.58 11.96
CA ASP A 253 -16.20 8.76 10.52
C ASP A 253 -14.80 8.54 9.89
N ILE A 254 -13.73 8.99 10.56
CA ILE A 254 -12.36 8.70 10.13
C ILE A 254 -12.07 7.20 10.19
N ALA A 255 -12.57 6.47 11.19
CA ALA A 255 -12.42 5.01 11.24
C ALA A 255 -13.17 4.31 10.09
N LEU A 256 -14.37 4.79 9.70
CA LEU A 256 -15.07 4.30 8.51
C LEU A 256 -14.27 4.58 7.23
N MET A 257 -13.69 5.78 7.12
CA MET A 257 -12.85 6.17 5.98
C MET A 257 -11.62 5.27 5.85
N LEU A 258 -10.87 5.06 6.92
CA LEU A 258 -9.71 4.18 6.91
C LEU A 258 -10.11 2.73 6.61
N ARG A 259 -11.18 2.24 7.22
CA ARG A 259 -11.73 0.90 6.93
C ARG A 259 -12.06 0.73 5.45
N TYR A 260 -12.65 1.74 4.80
CA TYR A 260 -12.92 1.73 3.38
C TYR A 260 -11.63 1.71 2.55
N ALA A 261 -10.66 2.56 2.89
CA ALA A 261 -9.38 2.66 2.20
C ALA A 261 -8.58 1.34 2.22
N LEU A 262 -8.61 0.61 3.33
CA LEU A 262 -7.93 -0.68 3.50
C LEU A 262 -8.47 -1.82 2.59
N HIS A 263 -9.56 -1.60 1.85
CA HIS A 263 -9.98 -2.54 0.80
C HIS A 263 -9.22 -2.34 -0.53
N ASN A 264 -8.45 -1.28 -0.67
CA ASN A 264 -7.62 -1.00 -1.85
C ASN A 264 -6.18 -1.47 -1.58
N GLU A 265 -5.72 -2.48 -2.34
CA GLU A 265 -4.37 -3.06 -2.16
C GLU A 265 -3.26 -2.02 -2.32
N THR A 266 -3.38 -1.10 -3.28
CA THR A 266 -2.39 -0.02 -3.48
C THR A 266 -2.36 0.93 -2.28
N PHE A 267 -3.51 1.24 -1.70
CA PHE A 267 -3.56 2.05 -0.48
C PHE A 267 -2.87 1.34 0.69
N CYS A 268 -3.08 0.03 0.85
CA CYS A 268 -2.39 -0.77 1.87
C CYS A 268 -0.87 -0.72 1.67
N ASP A 269 -0.39 -0.96 0.43
CA ASP A 269 1.05 -0.86 0.12
C ASP A 269 1.65 0.50 0.50
N VAL A 270 0.89 1.58 0.27
CA VAL A 270 1.34 2.94 0.59
C VAL A 270 1.37 3.18 2.10
N ILE A 271 0.27 2.92 2.81
CA ILE A 271 0.15 3.27 4.24
C ILE A 271 1.02 2.39 5.16
N GLU A 272 1.36 1.17 4.70
CA GLU A 272 2.27 0.25 5.39
C GLU A 272 3.74 0.55 5.13
N SER A 273 4.06 1.42 4.15
CA SER A 273 5.44 1.74 3.81
C SER A 273 6.08 2.65 4.84
N HIS A 274 7.28 2.27 5.30
CA HIS A 274 8.09 3.10 6.18
C HIS A 274 8.70 4.29 5.47
N PHE A 275 9.07 4.10 4.20
CA PHE A 275 9.62 5.13 3.32
C PHE A 275 9.33 4.81 1.86
N HIS A 276 9.47 5.81 1.01
CA HIS A 276 9.40 5.66 -0.44
C HIS A 276 10.48 6.51 -1.09
N SER A 277 11.13 5.97 -2.14
CA SER A 277 12.08 6.70 -2.97
C SER A 277 11.54 6.81 -4.38
N THR A 278 11.43 8.03 -4.90
CA THR A 278 11.06 8.27 -6.29
C THR A 278 12.23 7.90 -7.22
N PRO A 279 11.99 7.63 -8.48
CA PRO A 279 13.06 7.69 -9.49
C PRO A 279 13.61 9.11 -9.62
N GLY A 280 14.71 9.26 -10.35
CA GLY A 280 15.20 10.59 -10.73
C GLY A 280 14.19 11.33 -11.60
N THR A 281 14.04 12.64 -11.37
CA THR A 281 13.19 13.54 -12.11
C THR A 281 14.04 14.59 -12.87
N ASN A 282 13.38 15.47 -13.64
CA ASN A 282 14.04 16.61 -14.30
C ASN A 282 14.60 17.64 -13.28
N VAL A 283 14.11 17.64 -12.03
CA VAL A 283 14.54 18.57 -10.96
C VAL A 283 15.41 17.85 -9.93
N HIS A 284 15.06 16.62 -9.55
CA HIS A 284 15.81 15.82 -8.59
C HIS A 284 16.40 14.59 -9.30
N PRO A 285 17.61 14.68 -9.90
CA PRO A 285 18.20 13.60 -10.69
C PRO A 285 18.40 12.27 -9.90
N ASP A 286 18.58 12.37 -8.57
CA ASP A 286 18.74 11.22 -7.67
C ASP A 286 17.40 10.79 -7.03
N GLY A 287 16.29 11.43 -7.42
CA GLY A 287 14.99 11.25 -6.79
C GLY A 287 14.88 11.86 -5.40
N ILE A 288 13.71 11.68 -4.77
CA ILE A 288 13.43 12.13 -3.40
C ILE A 288 13.11 10.89 -2.56
N THR A 289 13.63 10.83 -1.34
CA THR A 289 13.21 9.83 -0.35
C THR A 289 12.48 10.51 0.78
N TYR A 290 11.23 10.13 0.99
CA TYR A 290 10.43 10.59 2.11
C TYR A 290 9.95 9.42 2.98
N TYR A 291 9.71 9.72 4.26
CA TYR A 291 9.43 8.75 5.30
C TYR A 291 8.03 8.95 5.86
N SER A 292 7.43 7.86 6.33
CA SER A 292 6.17 7.93 7.06
C SER A 292 6.34 8.71 8.36
N THR A 293 5.50 9.73 8.55
CA THR A 293 5.46 10.54 9.78
C THR A 293 5.10 9.70 10.99
N MET A 294 4.31 8.63 10.84
CA MET A 294 4.02 7.69 11.91
C MET A 294 5.25 6.85 12.27
N PHE A 295 5.83 6.14 11.30
CA PHE A 295 6.95 5.22 11.57
C PHE A 295 8.23 5.95 11.98
N LYS A 296 8.44 7.19 11.53
CA LYS A 296 9.54 8.03 12.01
C LYS A 296 9.50 8.23 13.54
N ASN A 297 8.30 8.27 14.11
CA ASN A 297 8.05 8.46 15.54
C ASN A 297 7.72 7.16 16.27
N MET A 298 7.66 6.02 15.55
CA MET A 298 7.36 4.69 16.08
C MET A 298 8.39 3.69 15.55
N SER A 299 9.55 3.62 16.17
CA SER A 299 10.63 2.71 15.75
C SER A 299 10.33 1.23 16.00
N ASP A 300 9.49 0.94 16.99
CA ASP A 300 9.00 -0.41 17.32
C ASP A 300 7.48 -0.46 17.16
N THR A 301 7.00 -1.24 16.20
CA THR A 301 5.59 -1.44 15.89
C THR A 301 4.96 -2.59 16.66
N SER A 302 5.76 -3.41 17.38
CA SER A 302 5.29 -4.58 18.10
C SER A 302 4.33 -4.21 19.23
N VAL A 303 3.25 -4.96 19.34
CA VAL A 303 2.27 -4.88 20.43
C VAL A 303 1.93 -6.28 20.91
N VAL A 304 1.25 -6.42 22.05
CA VAL A 304 0.86 -7.72 22.57
C VAL A 304 0.00 -8.47 21.54
N GLY A 305 0.51 -9.60 21.08
CA GLY A 305 -0.16 -10.47 20.10
C GLY A 305 -0.09 -10.01 18.65
N GLY A 306 0.71 -8.97 18.31
CA GLY A 306 0.78 -8.51 16.94
C GLY A 306 1.64 -7.29 16.70
N GLU A 307 1.26 -6.48 15.71
CA GLU A 307 1.99 -5.28 15.33
C GLU A 307 1.08 -4.22 14.70
N ILE A 308 1.48 -2.95 14.81
CA ILE A 308 0.86 -1.82 14.13
C ILE A 308 1.39 -1.81 12.70
N LEU A 309 0.49 -1.94 11.72
CA LEU A 309 0.83 -2.11 10.31
C LEU A 309 1.03 -0.80 9.58
N GLY A 310 0.29 0.25 9.96
CA GLY A 310 0.37 1.53 9.28
C GLY A 310 -0.54 2.58 9.89
N GLY A 311 -0.42 3.81 9.38
CA GLY A 311 -1.29 4.90 9.81
C GLY A 311 -0.91 6.24 9.24
N LYS A 312 -1.82 7.21 9.44
CA LYS A 312 -1.68 8.60 9.04
C LYS A 312 -1.81 9.52 10.23
N THR A 313 -0.77 10.31 10.50
CA THR A 313 -0.77 11.34 11.55
C THR A 313 -1.43 12.63 11.05
N GLY A 314 -1.93 13.43 11.98
CA GLY A 314 -2.41 14.78 11.74
C GLY A 314 -2.07 15.70 12.90
N TYR A 315 -1.85 16.98 12.60
CA TYR A 315 -1.66 18.01 13.61
C TYR A 315 -2.02 19.39 13.03
N THR A 316 -2.82 20.12 13.76
CA THR A 316 -2.91 21.59 13.74
C THR A 316 -3.06 22.05 15.18
N SER A 317 -2.91 23.35 15.46
CA SER A 317 -3.12 23.89 16.82
C SER A 317 -4.51 23.61 17.36
N GLU A 318 -5.51 23.60 16.48
CA GLU A 318 -6.94 23.39 16.82
C GLU A 318 -7.30 21.91 16.92
N ALA A 319 -6.68 21.07 16.10
CA ALA A 319 -6.94 19.62 16.11
C ALA A 319 -6.21 18.89 17.23
N GLY A 320 -5.09 19.44 17.73
CA GLY A 320 -4.14 18.67 18.52
C GLY A 320 -3.47 17.58 17.70
N HIS A 321 -2.77 16.66 18.36
CA HIS A 321 -2.19 15.49 17.71
C HIS A 321 -3.26 14.43 17.42
N CYS A 322 -3.29 13.95 16.17
CA CYS A 322 -4.25 12.97 15.67
C CYS A 322 -3.53 11.80 15.00
N LEU A 323 -4.14 10.62 15.06
CA LEU A 323 -3.66 9.43 14.36
C LEU A 323 -4.84 8.55 13.94
N ALA A 324 -4.87 8.17 12.68
CA ALA A 324 -5.66 7.06 12.17
C ALA A 324 -4.69 5.92 11.83
N SER A 325 -4.79 4.79 12.51
CA SER A 325 -3.88 3.65 12.39
C SER A 325 -4.64 2.33 12.35
N PHE A 326 -3.95 1.26 11.92
CA PHE A 326 -4.48 -0.09 12.00
C PHE A 326 -3.37 -1.05 12.42
N ALA A 327 -3.79 -2.15 13.03
CA ALA A 327 -2.90 -3.15 13.59
C ALA A 327 -3.47 -4.55 13.38
N GLN A 328 -2.58 -5.51 13.19
CA GLN A 328 -2.93 -6.92 13.30
C GLN A 328 -2.68 -7.38 14.74
N ILE A 329 -3.73 -7.84 15.42
CA ILE A 329 -3.67 -8.40 16.76
C ILE A 329 -4.17 -9.85 16.68
N TYR A 330 -3.25 -10.81 16.87
CA TYR A 330 -3.44 -12.23 16.58
C TYR A 330 -3.89 -12.42 15.12
N ASP A 331 -5.08 -12.92 14.90
CA ASP A 331 -5.66 -13.24 13.60
C ASP A 331 -6.65 -12.18 13.07
N ARG A 332 -6.74 -11.01 13.75
CA ARG A 332 -7.69 -9.94 13.41
C ARG A 332 -7.00 -8.60 13.19
N GLU A 333 -7.58 -7.83 12.30
CA GLU A 333 -7.20 -6.44 12.10
C GLU A 333 -8.15 -5.50 12.85
N TYR A 334 -7.56 -4.47 13.45
CA TYR A 334 -8.26 -3.45 14.19
C TYR A 334 -7.83 -2.06 13.74
N ILE A 335 -8.77 -1.14 13.71
CA ILE A 335 -8.56 0.27 13.39
C ILE A 335 -8.66 1.07 14.67
N LEU A 336 -7.70 1.94 14.90
CA LEU A 336 -7.70 2.90 15.98
C LEU A 336 -7.59 4.31 15.42
N VAL A 337 -8.54 5.17 15.80
CA VAL A 337 -8.47 6.60 15.54
C VAL A 337 -8.44 7.34 16.85
N THR A 338 -7.45 8.21 17.00
CA THR A 338 -7.28 9.10 18.14
C THR A 338 -7.17 10.55 17.66
N ALA A 339 -7.80 11.47 18.36
CA ALA A 339 -7.77 12.90 18.03
C ALA A 339 -7.79 13.76 19.30
N GLY A 340 -7.37 15.01 19.18
CA GLY A 340 -7.42 15.97 20.28
C GLY A 340 -6.35 15.75 21.35
N ALA A 341 -5.26 15.05 21.08
CA ALA A 341 -4.20 14.93 22.06
C ALA A 341 -3.42 16.25 22.17
N ALA A 342 -3.35 16.79 23.39
CA ALA A 342 -2.54 17.97 23.64
C ALA A 342 -1.04 17.68 23.45
N ALA A 343 -0.29 18.67 23.01
CA ALA A 343 1.16 18.55 22.96
C ALA A 343 1.73 18.26 24.35
N ASP A 344 2.58 17.26 24.44
CA ASP A 344 3.30 16.91 25.66
C ASP A 344 4.82 17.03 25.47
N ALA A 345 5.58 16.73 26.52
CA ALA A 345 7.04 16.80 26.49
C ALA A 345 7.67 15.80 25.48
N THR A 346 6.94 14.77 25.06
CA THR A 346 7.42 13.78 24.11
C THR A 346 7.18 14.20 22.66
N GLY A 347 6.18 15.08 22.41
CA GLY A 347 5.73 15.48 21.07
C GLY A 347 4.99 14.39 20.28
N ILE A 348 4.73 13.24 20.90
CA ILE A 348 4.12 12.07 20.24
C ILE A 348 2.99 11.41 21.03
N PRO A 349 2.10 12.16 21.73
CA PRO A 349 1.07 11.56 22.61
C PRO A 349 0.14 10.62 21.86
N HIS A 350 -0.22 10.91 20.61
CA HIS A 350 -1.04 10.07 19.74
C HIS A 350 -0.38 8.71 19.39
N ILE A 351 0.97 8.68 19.30
CA ILE A 351 1.73 7.44 19.10
C ILE A 351 1.73 6.59 20.38
N GLN A 352 1.86 7.24 21.54
CA GLN A 352 1.78 6.57 22.83
C GLN A 352 0.40 5.97 23.07
N ASP A 353 -0.67 6.68 22.71
CA ASP A 353 -2.04 6.19 22.76
C ASP A 353 -2.19 4.93 21.92
N ALA A 354 -1.69 4.93 20.67
CA ALA A 354 -1.76 3.77 19.81
C ALA A 354 -1.05 2.55 20.42
N LYS A 355 0.19 2.71 20.91
CA LYS A 355 0.93 1.63 21.60
C LYS A 355 0.19 1.11 22.82
N THR A 356 -0.34 2.00 23.65
CA THR A 356 -1.05 1.64 24.88
C THR A 356 -2.33 0.90 24.60
N LEU A 357 -3.17 1.42 23.68
CA LEU A 357 -4.49 0.86 23.41
C LEU A 357 -4.42 -0.46 22.64
N TYR A 358 -3.48 -0.60 21.68
CA TYR A 358 -3.27 -1.88 21.01
C TYR A 358 -2.68 -2.94 21.94
N ASN A 359 -1.78 -2.59 22.86
CA ASN A 359 -1.29 -3.53 23.88
C ASN A 359 -2.44 -3.99 24.79
N ARG A 360 -3.25 -3.07 25.30
CA ARG A 360 -4.44 -3.38 26.12
C ARG A 360 -5.41 -4.29 25.38
N LEU A 361 -5.60 -4.06 24.08
CA LEU A 361 -6.41 -4.93 23.23
C LEU A 361 -5.81 -6.34 23.13
N GLY A 362 -4.51 -6.44 22.89
CA GLY A 362 -3.80 -7.73 22.80
C GLY A 362 -3.90 -8.54 24.09
N GLU A 363 -3.76 -7.89 25.25
CA GLU A 363 -3.94 -8.49 26.57
C GLU A 363 -5.39 -9.00 26.75
N ALA A 364 -6.38 -8.17 26.41
CA ALA A 364 -7.80 -8.54 26.52
C ALA A 364 -8.20 -9.69 25.57
N VAL A 365 -7.54 -9.85 24.44
CA VAL A 365 -7.71 -11.00 23.53
C VAL A 365 -7.05 -12.25 24.14
N ALA A 366 -5.83 -12.11 24.73
CA ALA A 366 -5.12 -13.23 25.35
C ALA A 366 -5.86 -13.83 26.54
N GLU A 367 -6.49 -12.99 27.38
CA GLU A 367 -7.24 -13.46 28.54
C GLU A 367 -8.51 -14.28 28.21
N LYS A 368 -8.98 -14.17 26.95
CA LYS A 368 -10.18 -14.90 26.48
C LYS A 368 -9.86 -16.20 25.75
N LYS A 369 -8.56 -16.48 25.52
CA LYS A 369 -8.07 -17.75 24.97
C LYS A 369 -7.86 -18.78 26.06
#